data_06badb4012016051721be0454d8ab281
#
_entry.id   06badb4012016051721be0454d8ab281
#
_cell.length_a   1.000
_cell.length_b   1.000
_cell.length_c   1.000
_cell.angle_alpha   90.00
_cell.angle_beta   90.00
_cell.angle_gamma   90.00
#
_symmetry.space_group_name_H-M   'P 1'
#
loop_
_entity.id
_entity.type
_entity.pdbx_description
1 polymer ?
#
loop_
_entity_poly.entity_id
_entity_poly.type
_entity_poly.pdbx_seq_one_letter_code
_entity_poly.pdbx_strand_id
1 'polypeptide(L)'
;MKIRHPALLRALAFLLACLIRLWIRTLHFRYRPLGPNFDPHFRGLRGRYIYAFWHENMLLLAYHYARPDLWVLISQHADGQLIADVCRYLGFRTVRGSTTRGGASAMRQMFRLSIHGHIAITPDGPRGPRRKVQQGLVYLAAQTGLPIVPVGVAYSKARRMGSWDRFALPMPFSRGVCVTDEPIEVPGHVDRTLLAEYVQRVEVALHRVSEYAERWAETGRWDVAYAPSREGVLASGNGRG
;
A
#
# COMPACT_ATOMS: atom_id res chain seq x y z
N MET A 1 -0.57 -24.19 -20.38
CA MET A 1 0.22 -23.64 -21.52
C MET A 1 1.04 -22.46 -20.98
N LYS A 2 2.38 -22.62 -20.82
CA LYS A 2 3.24 -21.52 -20.33
C LYS A 2 3.60 -20.64 -21.52
N ILE A 3 3.02 -19.45 -21.59
CA ILE A 3 3.40 -18.43 -22.55
C ILE A 3 4.84 -18.01 -22.24
N ARG A 4 5.81 -18.37 -23.10
CA ARG A 4 7.24 -18.08 -22.88
C ARG A 4 7.78 -16.98 -23.80
N HIS A 5 7.00 -16.53 -24.78
CA HIS A 5 7.47 -15.53 -25.74
C HIS A 5 7.40 -14.12 -25.11
N PRO A 6 8.54 -13.39 -25.01
CA PRO A 6 8.57 -12.10 -24.29
C PRO A 6 7.63 -11.04 -24.88
N ALA A 7 7.50 -10.99 -26.21
CA ALA A 7 6.59 -10.02 -26.85
C ALA A 7 5.12 -10.31 -26.52
N LEU A 8 4.73 -11.59 -26.46
CA LEU A 8 3.35 -11.98 -26.12
C LEU A 8 3.04 -11.68 -24.66
N LEU A 9 3.99 -11.87 -23.73
CA LEU A 9 3.83 -11.48 -22.33
C LEU A 9 3.66 -9.97 -22.17
N ARG A 10 4.43 -9.17 -22.93
CA ARG A 10 4.29 -7.70 -22.91
C ARG A 10 2.94 -7.24 -23.47
N ALA A 11 2.49 -7.84 -24.58
CA ALA A 11 1.17 -7.57 -25.14
C ALA A 11 0.05 -7.91 -24.15
N LEU A 12 0.14 -9.07 -23.49
CA LEU A 12 -0.80 -9.47 -22.46
C LEU A 12 -0.79 -8.50 -21.26
N ALA A 13 0.39 -8.08 -20.81
CA ALA A 13 0.51 -7.10 -19.73
C ALA A 13 -0.12 -5.75 -20.09
N PHE A 14 0.08 -5.31 -21.33
CA PHE A 14 -0.54 -4.08 -21.83
C PHE A 14 -2.08 -4.19 -21.84
N LEU A 15 -2.61 -5.29 -22.38
CA LEU A 15 -4.06 -5.54 -22.41
C LEU A 15 -4.66 -5.61 -21.00
N LEU A 16 -3.98 -6.27 -20.07
CA LEU A 16 -4.40 -6.32 -18.67
C LEU A 16 -4.37 -4.94 -18.02
N ALA A 17 -3.36 -4.12 -18.27
CA ALA A 17 -3.30 -2.74 -17.77
C ALA A 17 -4.44 -1.88 -18.33
N CYS A 18 -4.76 -2.02 -19.62
CA CYS A 18 -5.92 -1.35 -20.25
C CYS A 18 -7.24 -1.82 -19.62
N LEU A 19 -7.39 -3.13 -19.41
CA LEU A 19 -8.58 -3.70 -18.77
C LEU A 19 -8.75 -3.18 -17.34
N ILE A 20 -7.68 -3.16 -16.55
CA ILE A 20 -7.69 -2.62 -15.18
C ILE A 20 -8.12 -1.14 -15.21
N ARG A 21 -7.57 -0.34 -16.12
CA ARG A 21 -7.95 1.08 -16.25
C ARG A 21 -9.43 1.25 -16.57
N LEU A 22 -9.92 0.52 -17.57
CA LEU A 22 -11.33 0.59 -17.96
C LEU A 22 -12.24 0.13 -16.82
N TRP A 23 -11.88 -0.96 -16.16
CA TRP A 23 -12.65 -1.53 -15.07
C TRP A 23 -12.73 -0.60 -13.86
N ILE A 24 -11.58 -0.15 -13.35
CA ILE A 24 -11.52 0.68 -12.14
C ILE A 24 -12.09 2.09 -12.40
N ARG A 25 -11.99 2.61 -13.63
CA ARG A 25 -12.61 3.87 -14.02
C ARG A 25 -14.14 3.88 -13.84
N THR A 26 -14.79 2.71 -13.87
CA THR A 26 -16.24 2.60 -13.61
C THR A 26 -16.61 2.81 -12.14
N LEU A 27 -15.66 2.75 -11.23
CA LEU A 27 -15.92 2.88 -9.80
C LEU A 27 -16.12 4.33 -9.40
N HIS A 28 -17.02 4.56 -8.44
CA HIS A 28 -17.18 5.84 -7.78
C HIS A 28 -16.12 5.96 -6.67
N PHE A 29 -14.94 6.48 -7.02
CA PHE A 29 -13.85 6.64 -6.10
C PHE A 29 -14.06 7.80 -5.13
N ARG A 30 -13.77 7.57 -3.85
CA ARG A 30 -13.77 8.59 -2.81
C ARG A 30 -12.56 8.40 -1.89
N TYR A 31 -11.96 9.50 -1.48
CA TYR A 31 -10.84 9.53 -0.54
C TYR A 31 -11.16 10.37 0.69
N ARG A 32 -10.72 9.93 1.86
CA ARG A 32 -10.76 10.71 3.10
C ARG A 32 -9.56 10.39 4.00
N PRO A 33 -8.85 11.41 4.51
CA PRO A 33 -7.87 11.24 5.59
C PRO A 33 -8.58 11.23 6.94
N LEU A 34 -8.02 10.52 7.93
CA LEU A 34 -8.42 10.60 9.35
C LEU A 34 -7.77 11.80 10.05
N GLY A 35 -6.76 12.40 9.47
CA GLY A 35 -6.01 13.53 9.96
C GLY A 35 -5.53 14.44 8.83
N PRO A 36 -4.28 14.94 8.89
CA PRO A 36 -3.69 15.68 7.80
C PRO A 36 -3.68 14.86 6.50
N ASN A 37 -3.70 15.54 5.37
CA ASN A 37 -3.80 14.87 4.07
C ASN A 37 -2.44 14.35 3.61
N PHE A 38 -2.29 13.03 3.60
CA PHE A 38 -1.11 12.30 3.09
C PHE A 38 -1.37 11.64 1.73
N ASP A 39 -2.39 12.07 0.98
CA ASP A 39 -2.62 11.60 -0.39
C ASP A 39 -1.42 11.95 -1.28
N PRO A 40 -0.83 11.00 -2.01
CA PRO A 40 0.28 11.29 -2.94
C PRO A 40 -0.03 12.35 -4.00
N HIS A 41 -1.30 12.56 -4.35
CA HIS A 41 -1.73 13.60 -5.29
C HIS A 41 -1.95 14.98 -4.63
N PHE A 42 -1.87 15.08 -3.32
CA PHE A 42 -2.03 16.34 -2.63
C PHE A 42 -0.83 17.26 -2.90
N ARG A 43 -1.06 18.40 -3.53
CA ARG A 43 0.00 19.36 -3.92
C ARG A 43 0.79 19.93 -2.73
N GLY A 44 0.20 19.92 -1.54
CA GLY A 44 0.83 20.36 -0.29
C GLY A 44 1.61 19.27 0.42
N LEU A 45 1.66 18.05 -0.11
CA LEU A 45 2.39 16.94 0.51
C LEU A 45 3.89 17.23 0.50
N ARG A 46 4.48 17.25 1.69
CA ARG A 46 5.93 17.42 1.88
C ARG A 46 6.52 16.11 2.38
N GLY A 47 7.73 15.79 1.92
CA GLY A 47 8.40 14.55 2.33
C GLY A 47 8.03 13.35 1.47
N ARG A 48 8.50 12.20 1.91
CA ARG A 48 8.29 10.91 1.24
C ARG A 48 7.84 9.90 2.29
N TYR A 49 7.05 8.92 1.86
CA TYR A 49 6.34 8.02 2.76
C TYR A 49 6.37 6.60 2.23
N ILE A 50 6.18 5.64 3.13
CA ILE A 50 5.85 4.26 2.81
C ILE A 50 4.34 4.10 2.98
N TYR A 51 3.60 3.94 1.88
CA TYR A 51 2.17 3.64 1.92
C TYR A 51 1.97 2.14 2.11
N ALA A 52 1.37 1.77 3.23
CA ALA A 52 1.10 0.37 3.57
C ALA A 52 -0.40 0.09 3.48
N PHE A 53 -0.77 -0.99 2.79
CA PHE A 53 -2.16 -1.43 2.60
C PHE A 53 -2.23 -2.94 2.41
N TRP A 54 -3.39 -3.54 2.72
CA TRP A 54 -3.56 -4.98 2.56
C TRP A 54 -3.55 -5.42 1.09
N HIS A 55 -2.91 -6.56 0.82
CA HIS A 55 -2.77 -7.13 -0.53
C HIS A 55 -4.12 -7.34 -1.22
N GLU A 56 -5.15 -7.73 -0.46
CA GLU A 56 -6.49 -8.02 -0.97
C GLU A 56 -7.16 -6.87 -1.72
N ASN A 57 -6.81 -5.62 -1.44
CA ASN A 57 -7.49 -4.43 -1.97
C ASN A 57 -6.61 -3.56 -2.89
N MET A 58 -5.45 -4.08 -3.33
CA MET A 58 -4.46 -3.29 -4.09
C MET A 58 -4.98 -2.74 -5.42
N LEU A 59 -6.03 -3.34 -6.01
CA LEU A 59 -6.46 -3.02 -7.38
C LEU A 59 -6.92 -1.57 -7.54
N LEU A 60 -7.63 -1.00 -6.55
CA LEU A 60 -8.05 0.40 -6.55
C LEU A 60 -6.85 1.34 -6.57
N LEU A 61 -5.87 1.05 -5.71
CA LEU A 61 -4.66 1.86 -5.58
C LEU A 61 -3.77 1.75 -6.81
N ALA A 62 -3.73 0.57 -7.45
CA ALA A 62 -2.99 0.35 -8.67
C ALA A 62 -3.44 1.22 -9.84
N TYR A 63 -4.68 1.69 -9.84
CA TYR A 63 -5.19 2.62 -10.82
C TYR A 63 -5.05 4.09 -10.37
N HIS A 64 -5.53 4.41 -9.17
CA HIS A 64 -5.64 5.81 -8.73
C HIS A 64 -4.30 6.43 -8.34
N TYR A 65 -3.32 5.61 -7.91
CA TYR A 65 -2.04 6.08 -7.40
C TYR A 65 -0.84 5.64 -8.25
N ALA A 66 -1.10 5.26 -9.51
CA ALA A 66 -0.04 4.95 -10.46
C ALA A 66 0.72 6.23 -10.84
N ARG A 67 1.95 6.37 -10.35
CA ARG A 67 2.83 7.53 -10.60
C ARG A 67 4.30 7.14 -10.65
N PRO A 68 5.12 7.90 -11.41
CA PRO A 68 6.52 7.54 -11.65
C PRO A 68 7.45 7.74 -10.43
N ASP A 69 6.98 8.41 -9.38
CA ASP A 69 7.70 8.61 -8.12
C ASP A 69 7.20 7.65 -7.01
N LEU A 70 6.39 6.65 -7.36
CA LEU A 70 5.94 5.60 -6.46
C LEU A 70 6.52 4.24 -6.87
N TRP A 71 7.29 3.65 -5.95
CA TRP A 71 7.97 2.37 -6.14
C TRP A 71 7.17 1.24 -5.50
N VAL A 72 6.97 0.16 -6.26
CA VAL A 72 6.24 -1.04 -5.81
C VAL A 72 7.16 -2.24 -5.76
N LEU A 73 7.16 -2.98 -4.64
CA LEU A 73 7.91 -4.22 -4.50
C LEU A 73 7.12 -5.39 -5.09
N ILE A 74 7.70 -6.09 -6.06
CA ILE A 74 7.08 -7.23 -6.74
C ILE A 74 7.93 -8.48 -6.56
N SER A 75 7.27 -9.61 -6.27
CA SER A 75 7.91 -10.90 -6.10
C SER A 75 8.74 -11.33 -7.32
N GLN A 76 9.87 -12.03 -7.08
CA GLN A 76 10.74 -12.59 -8.14
C GLN A 76 10.20 -13.88 -8.80
N HIS A 77 9.06 -14.42 -8.36
CA HIS A 77 8.46 -15.60 -9.01
C HIS A 77 8.13 -15.36 -10.48
N ALA A 78 7.97 -16.44 -11.24
CA ALA A 78 7.75 -16.38 -12.69
C ALA A 78 6.57 -15.48 -13.10
N ASP A 79 5.48 -15.52 -12.35
CA ASP A 79 4.29 -14.68 -12.59
C ASP A 79 4.54 -13.20 -12.26
N GLY A 80 5.55 -12.92 -11.44
CA GLY A 80 5.91 -11.55 -11.05
C GLY A 80 6.42 -10.71 -12.23
N GLN A 81 6.91 -11.33 -13.33
CA GLN A 81 7.31 -10.56 -14.52
C GLN A 81 6.08 -9.93 -15.20
N LEU A 82 5.02 -10.70 -15.37
CA LEU A 82 3.77 -10.19 -15.93
C LEU A 82 3.20 -9.06 -15.04
N ILE A 83 3.18 -9.26 -13.74
CA ILE A 83 2.71 -8.23 -12.78
C ILE A 83 3.59 -6.97 -12.84
N ALA A 84 4.92 -7.12 -12.93
CA ALA A 84 5.83 -5.99 -13.06
C ALA A 84 5.60 -5.20 -14.36
N ASP A 85 5.34 -5.90 -15.46
CA ASP A 85 5.01 -5.27 -16.74
C ASP A 85 3.65 -4.55 -16.68
N VAL A 86 2.63 -5.15 -16.05
CA VAL A 86 1.34 -4.50 -15.79
C VAL A 86 1.52 -3.23 -14.96
N CYS A 87 2.25 -3.30 -13.84
CA CYS A 87 2.51 -2.13 -12.99
C CYS A 87 3.24 -1.01 -13.76
N ARG A 88 4.22 -1.36 -14.61
CA ARG A 88 4.90 -0.37 -15.46
C ARG A 88 3.96 0.27 -16.47
N TYR A 89 3.10 -0.53 -17.12
CA TYR A 89 2.09 0.01 -18.03
C TYR A 89 1.04 0.86 -17.31
N LEU A 90 0.73 0.58 -16.04
CA LEU A 90 -0.11 1.46 -15.22
C LEU A 90 0.58 2.78 -14.85
N GLY A 91 1.92 2.83 -14.80
CA GLY A 91 2.70 4.04 -14.52
C GLY A 91 3.57 3.98 -13.27
N PHE A 92 3.64 2.82 -12.59
CA PHE A 92 4.53 2.62 -11.44
C PHE A 92 5.97 2.32 -11.84
N ARG A 93 6.88 2.61 -10.93
CA ARG A 93 8.21 2.01 -10.92
C ARG A 93 8.19 0.74 -10.07
N THR A 94 8.93 -0.29 -10.51
CA THR A 94 8.90 -1.60 -9.85
C THR A 94 10.28 -2.03 -9.39
N VAL A 95 10.35 -2.61 -8.19
CA VAL A 95 11.52 -3.30 -7.66
C VAL A 95 11.21 -4.79 -7.59
N ARG A 96 12.14 -5.62 -8.04
CA ARG A 96 12.00 -7.08 -8.01
C ARG A 96 12.71 -7.65 -6.79
N GLY A 97 11.95 -8.33 -5.93
CA GLY A 97 12.49 -8.95 -4.73
C GLY A 97 11.49 -9.89 -4.06
N SER A 98 11.97 -10.66 -3.10
CA SER A 98 11.11 -11.51 -2.28
C SER A 98 11.66 -11.60 -0.85
N THR A 99 10.78 -11.86 0.11
CA THR A 99 11.14 -12.02 1.52
C THR A 99 11.99 -13.27 1.80
N THR A 100 12.02 -14.25 0.89
CA THR A 100 12.72 -15.53 1.08
C THR A 100 14.01 -15.67 0.28
N ARG A 101 14.04 -15.21 -0.97
CA ARG A 101 15.26 -15.21 -1.80
C ARG A 101 15.45 -13.81 -2.38
N GLY A 102 16.58 -13.18 -2.06
CA GLY A 102 16.85 -11.83 -2.51
C GLY A 102 16.19 -10.72 -1.68
N GLY A 103 15.59 -11.02 -0.52
CA GLY A 103 14.96 -10.01 0.36
C GLY A 103 15.95 -8.93 0.79
N ALA A 104 17.15 -9.28 1.18
CA ALA A 104 18.20 -8.33 1.51
C ALA A 104 18.61 -7.46 0.29
N SER A 105 18.64 -8.02 -0.91
CA SER A 105 18.91 -7.28 -2.15
C SER A 105 17.77 -6.31 -2.49
N ALA A 106 16.52 -6.77 -2.39
CA ALA A 106 15.36 -5.92 -2.59
C ALA A 106 15.31 -4.79 -1.55
N MET A 107 15.59 -5.09 -0.29
CA MET A 107 15.66 -4.10 0.78
C MET A 107 16.71 -3.03 0.50
N ARG A 108 17.94 -3.42 0.12
CA ARG A 108 18.99 -2.47 -0.28
C ARG A 108 18.58 -1.63 -1.49
N GLN A 109 17.87 -2.23 -2.46
CA GLN A 109 17.38 -1.49 -3.62
C GLN A 109 16.28 -0.51 -3.20
N MET A 110 15.32 -0.90 -2.37
CA MET A 110 14.28 -0.02 -1.85
C MET A 110 14.88 1.13 -1.03
N PHE A 111 15.90 0.86 -0.22
CA PHE A 111 16.65 1.88 0.51
C PHE A 111 17.26 2.94 -0.44
N ARG A 112 17.95 2.49 -1.51
CA ARG A 112 18.53 3.42 -2.50
C ARG A 112 17.47 4.25 -3.22
N LEU A 113 16.28 3.69 -3.45
CA LEU A 113 15.21 4.33 -4.19
C LEU A 113 14.34 5.24 -3.32
N SER A 114 14.37 5.05 -2.01
CA SER A 114 13.62 5.85 -1.04
C SER A 114 13.97 7.34 -1.06
N ILE A 115 15.18 7.69 -1.54
CA ILE A 115 15.60 9.09 -1.73
C ILE A 115 14.98 9.73 -2.97
N HIS A 116 14.34 8.96 -3.85
CA HIS A 116 13.80 9.45 -5.13
C HIS A 116 12.27 9.45 -5.18
N GLY A 117 11.58 8.95 -4.16
CA GLY A 117 10.13 8.90 -4.18
C GLY A 117 9.51 8.13 -3.02
N HIS A 118 8.23 7.90 -3.15
CA HIS A 118 7.46 7.12 -2.21
C HIS A 118 7.60 5.61 -2.46
N ILE A 119 7.23 4.83 -1.46
CA ILE A 119 7.22 3.37 -1.53
C ILE A 119 5.80 2.88 -1.25
N ALA A 120 5.30 1.92 -2.00
CA ALA A 120 4.04 1.23 -1.73
C ALA A 120 4.30 -0.24 -1.43
N ILE A 121 3.80 -0.72 -0.30
CA ILE A 121 4.02 -2.08 0.19
C ILE A 121 2.74 -2.71 0.71
N THR A 122 2.55 -3.98 0.37
CA THR A 122 1.58 -4.87 1.00
C THR A 122 2.27 -5.64 2.12
N PRO A 123 2.04 -5.26 3.40
CA PRO A 123 2.81 -5.77 4.54
C PRO A 123 2.54 -7.23 4.87
N ASP A 124 1.42 -7.78 4.44
CA ASP A 124 1.08 -9.20 4.54
C ASP A 124 1.84 -10.07 3.52
N GLY A 125 2.54 -9.44 2.56
CA GLY A 125 3.40 -10.12 1.60
C GLY A 125 2.65 -11.03 0.63
N PRO A 126 3.37 -11.70 -0.29
CA PRO A 126 2.75 -12.48 -1.36
C PRO A 126 2.22 -13.86 -0.93
N ARG A 127 2.47 -14.27 0.32
CA ARG A 127 2.08 -15.57 0.86
C ARG A 127 1.24 -15.50 2.12
N GLY A 128 1.01 -14.27 2.63
CA GLY A 128 0.30 -14.05 3.88
C GLY A 128 1.09 -14.44 5.14
N PRO A 129 0.41 -14.63 6.23
CA PRO A 129 -1.06 -14.72 6.36
C PRO A 129 -1.79 -13.39 6.10
N ARG A 130 -3.01 -13.49 5.63
CA ARG A 130 -3.87 -12.34 5.30
C ARG A 130 -3.99 -11.37 6.48
N ARG A 131 -3.84 -10.07 6.20
CA ARG A 131 -3.95 -8.98 7.18
C ARG A 131 -3.01 -9.15 8.39
N LYS A 132 -1.79 -9.63 8.16
CA LYS A 132 -0.73 -9.71 9.16
C LYS A 132 0.50 -8.98 8.67
N VAL A 133 1.01 -8.06 9.50
CA VAL A 133 2.17 -7.24 9.15
C VAL A 133 3.46 -8.06 9.32
N GLN A 134 4.23 -8.17 8.26
CA GLN A 134 5.57 -8.76 8.27
C GLN A 134 6.61 -7.73 8.74
N GLN A 135 7.60 -8.17 9.49
CA GLN A 135 8.66 -7.32 10.06
C GLN A 135 9.43 -6.48 9.02
N GLY A 136 9.48 -6.96 7.77
CA GLY A 136 10.20 -6.30 6.69
C GLY A 136 9.75 -4.86 6.40
N LEU A 137 8.47 -4.53 6.61
CA LEU A 137 7.96 -3.17 6.47
C LEU A 137 8.58 -2.23 7.51
N VAL A 138 8.54 -2.62 8.79
CA VAL A 138 9.06 -1.81 9.91
C VAL A 138 10.58 -1.68 9.80
N TYR A 139 11.27 -2.75 9.43
CA TYR A 139 12.71 -2.72 9.19
C TYR A 139 13.07 -1.75 8.05
N LEU A 140 12.30 -1.75 6.94
CA LEU A 140 12.51 -0.79 5.85
C LEU A 140 12.28 0.65 6.33
N ALA A 141 11.25 0.92 7.10
CA ALA A 141 10.98 2.24 7.64
C ALA A 141 12.12 2.73 8.54
N ALA A 142 12.60 1.87 9.45
CA ALA A 142 13.76 2.17 10.31
C ALA A 142 15.01 2.49 9.50
N GLN A 143 15.31 1.72 8.45
CA GLN A 143 16.51 1.93 7.62
C GLN A 143 16.41 3.14 6.70
N THR A 144 15.24 3.49 6.23
CA THR A 144 15.03 4.60 5.29
C THR A 144 14.70 5.92 5.98
N GLY A 145 14.25 5.88 7.24
CA GLY A 145 13.69 7.03 7.95
C GLY A 145 12.34 7.51 7.35
N LEU A 146 11.74 6.74 6.44
CA LEU A 146 10.45 7.09 5.86
C LEU A 146 9.32 6.68 6.79
N PRO A 147 8.41 7.61 7.15
CA PRO A 147 7.22 7.28 7.92
C PRO A 147 6.28 6.36 7.14
N ILE A 148 5.57 5.47 7.87
CA ILE A 148 4.58 4.56 7.31
C ILE A 148 3.21 5.19 7.37
N VAL A 149 2.56 5.41 6.23
CA VAL A 149 1.17 5.85 6.13
C VAL A 149 0.27 4.63 5.99
N PRO A 150 -0.57 4.32 6.99
CA PRO A 150 -1.56 3.25 6.87
C PRO A 150 -2.66 3.66 5.90
N VAL A 151 -3.02 2.75 4.97
CA VAL A 151 -4.03 2.97 3.94
C VAL A 151 -5.08 1.87 3.99
N GLY A 152 -6.32 2.25 4.26
CA GLY A 152 -7.50 1.39 4.20
C GLY A 152 -8.21 1.55 2.86
N VAL A 153 -8.58 0.43 2.25
CA VAL A 153 -9.34 0.41 0.99
C VAL A 153 -10.50 -0.56 1.12
N ALA A 154 -11.66 -0.14 0.64
CA ALA A 154 -12.83 -1.01 0.60
C ALA A 154 -13.73 -0.71 -0.61
N TYR A 155 -14.64 -1.64 -0.87
CA TYR A 155 -15.62 -1.56 -1.94
C TYR A 155 -17.02 -1.82 -1.39
N SER A 156 -18.02 -1.08 -1.86
CA SER A 156 -19.42 -1.35 -1.49
C SER A 156 -19.93 -2.69 -2.02
N LYS A 157 -19.38 -3.12 -3.16
CA LYS A 157 -19.67 -4.44 -3.77
C LYS A 157 -18.39 -4.99 -4.39
N ALA A 158 -17.96 -6.17 -3.95
CA ALA A 158 -16.81 -6.87 -4.52
C ALA A 158 -17.01 -8.38 -4.44
N ARG A 159 -16.49 -9.11 -5.43
CA ARG A 159 -16.34 -10.55 -5.37
C ARG A 159 -15.01 -10.88 -4.69
N ARG A 160 -15.05 -11.67 -3.62
CA ARG A 160 -13.85 -12.17 -2.97
C ARG A 160 -13.39 -13.47 -3.63
N MET A 161 -12.12 -13.52 -4.02
CA MET A 161 -11.53 -14.71 -4.61
C MET A 161 -11.21 -15.76 -3.54
N GLY A 162 -11.08 -17.03 -3.93
CA GLY A 162 -10.66 -18.12 -3.04
C GLY A 162 -9.16 -18.18 -2.75
N SER A 163 -8.42 -17.10 -3.00
CA SER A 163 -6.98 -17.00 -2.73
C SER A 163 -6.69 -16.80 -1.24
N TRP A 164 -5.42 -16.99 -0.83
CA TRP A 164 -4.98 -16.81 0.57
C TRP A 164 -5.32 -15.42 1.13
N ASP A 165 -5.28 -14.38 0.29
CA ASP A 165 -5.57 -12.98 0.63
C ASP A 165 -7.05 -12.62 0.48
N ARG A 166 -7.88 -13.51 -0.07
CA ARG A 166 -9.27 -13.22 -0.43
C ARG A 166 -9.38 -11.96 -1.30
N PHE A 167 -8.54 -11.88 -2.33
CA PHE A 167 -8.44 -10.74 -3.24
C PHE A 167 -9.82 -10.23 -3.66
N ALA A 168 -10.02 -8.92 -3.53
CA ALA A 168 -11.28 -8.27 -3.84
C ALA A 168 -11.31 -7.77 -5.27
N LEU A 169 -12.18 -8.36 -6.08
CA LEU A 169 -12.51 -7.85 -7.40
C LEU A 169 -13.75 -6.95 -7.30
N PRO A 170 -13.61 -5.61 -7.37
CA PRO A 170 -14.73 -4.71 -7.22
C PRO A 170 -15.74 -4.89 -8.36
N MET A 171 -17.02 -4.78 -8.06
CA MET A 171 -18.04 -4.78 -9.10
C MET A 171 -18.04 -3.43 -9.83
N PRO A 172 -18.20 -3.41 -11.16
CA PRO A 172 -18.36 -2.17 -11.92
C PRO A 172 -19.45 -1.27 -11.31
N PHE A 173 -19.25 0.04 -11.39
CA PHE A 173 -20.16 1.07 -10.88
C PHE A 173 -20.41 1.04 -9.36
N SER A 174 -19.64 0.25 -8.61
CA SER A 174 -19.67 0.26 -7.15
C SER A 174 -18.84 1.42 -6.56
N ARG A 175 -19.03 1.72 -5.27
CA ARG A 175 -18.15 2.65 -4.57
C ARG A 175 -16.82 1.97 -4.25
N GLY A 176 -15.70 2.66 -4.55
CA GLY A 176 -14.38 2.34 -4.07
C GLY A 176 -13.91 3.48 -3.15
N VAL A 177 -13.52 3.17 -1.93
CA VAL A 177 -13.10 4.17 -0.96
C VAL A 177 -11.69 3.93 -0.48
N CYS A 178 -10.99 5.02 -0.17
CA CYS A 178 -9.64 5.00 0.37
C CYS A 178 -9.58 5.92 1.60
N VAL A 179 -9.01 5.41 2.68
CA VAL A 179 -8.83 6.12 3.95
C VAL A 179 -7.36 6.05 4.33
N THR A 180 -6.75 7.18 4.70
CA THR A 180 -5.39 7.23 5.24
C THR A 180 -5.40 7.70 6.68
N ASP A 181 -4.42 7.24 7.45
CA ASP A 181 -4.17 7.67 8.82
C ASP A 181 -2.89 8.50 8.92
N GLU A 182 -2.60 9.00 10.11
CA GLU A 182 -1.35 9.69 10.41
C GLU A 182 -0.14 8.77 10.17
N PRO A 183 0.99 9.33 9.70
CA PRO A 183 2.20 8.58 9.49
C PRO A 183 2.76 8.05 10.81
N ILE A 184 3.23 6.81 10.79
CA ILE A 184 3.94 6.17 11.89
C ILE A 184 5.44 6.32 11.63
N GLU A 185 6.11 7.12 12.46
CA GLU A 185 7.56 7.24 12.45
C GLU A 185 8.18 6.05 13.17
N VAL A 186 9.22 5.46 12.57
CA VAL A 186 9.96 4.34 13.14
C VAL A 186 11.38 4.80 13.44
N PRO A 187 11.90 4.60 14.65
CA PRO A 187 13.29 4.96 14.99
C PRO A 187 14.30 4.24 14.09
N GLY A 188 15.40 4.91 13.74
CA GLY A 188 16.42 4.34 12.86
C GLY A 188 17.17 3.12 13.46
N HIS A 189 17.12 2.97 14.79
CA HIS A 189 17.64 1.79 15.48
C HIS A 189 16.47 1.07 16.18
N VAL A 190 16.22 -0.15 15.77
CA VAL A 190 15.16 -1.01 16.36
C VAL A 190 15.76 -2.34 16.77
N ASP A 191 15.67 -2.67 18.05
CA ASP A 191 15.93 -4.01 18.56
C ASP A 191 14.75 -4.95 18.29
N ARG A 192 14.87 -6.18 18.71
CA ARG A 192 13.82 -7.20 18.48
C ARG A 192 12.50 -6.85 19.15
N THR A 193 12.54 -6.27 20.34
CA THR A 193 11.35 -5.90 21.12
C THR A 193 10.62 -4.72 20.47
N LEU A 194 11.35 -3.66 20.18
CA LEU A 194 10.83 -2.47 19.54
C LEU A 194 10.31 -2.76 18.13
N LEU A 195 10.99 -3.64 17.39
CA LEU A 195 10.53 -4.11 16.09
C LEU A 195 9.15 -4.79 16.19
N ALA A 196 8.95 -5.67 17.19
CA ALA A 196 7.68 -6.33 17.40
C ALA A 196 6.56 -5.35 17.81
N GLU A 197 6.88 -4.38 18.64
CA GLU A 197 5.96 -3.31 19.03
C GLU A 197 5.48 -2.49 17.83
N TYR A 198 6.40 -2.02 16.98
CA TYR A 198 6.04 -1.27 15.78
C TYR A 198 5.29 -2.11 14.75
N VAL A 199 5.59 -3.40 14.61
CA VAL A 199 4.79 -4.32 13.79
C VAL A 199 3.34 -4.34 14.27
N GLN A 200 3.12 -4.49 15.57
CA GLN A 200 1.79 -4.48 16.16
C GLN A 200 1.09 -3.11 15.98
N ARG A 201 1.81 -2.01 16.21
CA ARG A 201 1.29 -0.65 16.03
C ARG A 201 0.81 -0.40 14.60
N VAL A 202 1.61 -0.78 13.61
CA VAL A 202 1.26 -0.67 12.18
C VAL A 202 0.07 -1.59 11.84
N GLU A 203 0.03 -2.82 12.38
CA GLU A 203 -1.07 -3.75 12.15
C GLU A 203 -2.40 -3.19 12.70
N VAL A 204 -2.39 -2.66 13.90
CA VAL A 204 -3.58 -2.02 14.52
C VAL A 204 -4.05 -0.82 13.69
N ALA A 205 -3.13 0.03 13.25
CA ALA A 205 -3.47 1.18 12.41
C ALA A 205 -4.08 0.76 11.06
N LEU A 206 -3.52 -0.28 10.42
CA LEU A 206 -4.05 -0.83 9.17
C LEU A 206 -5.44 -1.46 9.35
N HIS A 207 -5.69 -2.16 10.45
CA HIS A 207 -7.03 -2.66 10.77
C HIS A 207 -8.00 -1.51 10.96
N ARG A 208 -7.63 -0.49 11.72
CA ARG A 208 -8.44 0.72 11.96
C ARG A 208 -8.88 1.40 10.67
N VAL A 209 -7.93 1.74 9.78
CA VAL A 209 -8.29 2.39 8.50
C VAL A 209 -9.11 1.48 7.59
N SER A 210 -8.90 0.18 7.67
CA SER A 210 -9.68 -0.80 6.90
C SER A 210 -11.13 -0.86 7.38
N GLU A 211 -11.37 -0.87 8.69
CA GLU A 211 -12.71 -0.85 9.29
C GLU A 211 -13.47 0.43 8.91
N TYR A 212 -12.80 1.58 8.97
CA TYR A 212 -13.41 2.84 8.52
C TYR A 212 -13.75 2.82 7.04
N ALA A 213 -12.84 2.33 6.20
CA ALA A 213 -13.09 2.20 4.77
C ALA A 213 -14.26 1.24 4.49
N GLU A 214 -14.30 0.08 5.15
CA GLU A 214 -15.36 -0.93 5.00
C GLU A 214 -16.73 -0.35 5.40
N ARG A 215 -16.84 0.28 6.56
CA ARG A 215 -18.07 0.95 7.00
C ARG A 215 -18.51 2.05 6.04
N TRP A 216 -17.58 2.90 5.60
CA TRP A 216 -17.90 3.95 4.64
C TRP A 216 -18.30 3.41 3.27
N ALA A 217 -17.64 2.38 2.78
CA ALA A 217 -18.04 1.72 1.53
C ALA A 217 -19.43 1.11 1.61
N GLU A 218 -19.77 0.48 2.74
CA GLU A 218 -21.07 -0.16 2.97
C GLU A 218 -22.22 0.86 3.08
N THR A 219 -22.08 1.81 4.00
CA THR A 219 -23.14 2.79 4.31
C THR A 219 -23.24 3.94 3.31
N GLY A 220 -22.13 4.28 2.65
CA GLY A 220 -21.99 5.49 1.82
C GLY A 220 -21.90 6.78 2.64
N ARG A 221 -21.97 6.71 3.97
CA ARG A 221 -21.89 7.83 4.90
C ARG A 221 -20.54 7.83 5.60
N TRP A 222 -19.99 9.00 5.83
CA TRP A 222 -18.79 9.19 6.63
C TRP A 222 -19.20 9.63 8.04
N ASP A 223 -19.19 8.68 8.96
CA ASP A 223 -19.67 8.91 10.34
C ASP A 223 -18.53 9.01 11.36
N VAL A 224 -17.29 9.23 10.86
CA VAL A 224 -16.10 9.27 11.71
C VAL A 224 -15.80 10.70 12.12
N ALA A 225 -15.96 11.02 13.38
CA ALA A 225 -15.32 12.18 13.98
C ALA A 225 -13.82 11.87 14.11
N TYR A 226 -12.96 12.71 13.55
CA TYR A 226 -11.53 12.60 13.76
C TYR A 226 -11.19 12.75 15.23
N ALA A 227 -10.72 11.68 15.85
CA ALA A 227 -10.09 11.71 17.17
C ALA A 227 -8.58 11.51 16.95
N PRO A 228 -7.73 12.57 17.08
CA PRO A 228 -6.30 12.42 16.97
C PRO A 228 -5.81 11.37 17.97
N SER A 229 -4.90 10.49 17.53
CA SER A 229 -4.25 9.56 18.43
C SER A 229 -3.52 10.36 19.51
N ARG A 230 -3.75 10.05 20.81
CA ARG A 230 -3.17 10.80 21.95
C ARG A 230 -1.63 10.85 21.94
N GLU A 231 -0.96 10.09 21.10
CA GLU A 231 0.51 10.01 21.00
C GLU A 231 1.14 11.13 20.15
N GLY A 232 0.41 11.76 19.24
CA GLY A 232 0.92 12.91 18.45
C GLY A 232 1.01 14.22 19.25
N VAL A 233 0.35 14.31 20.40
CA VAL A 233 0.29 15.53 21.22
C VAL A 233 1.53 15.69 22.13
N LEU A 234 2.26 14.61 22.41
CA LEU A 234 3.44 14.67 23.30
C LEU A 234 4.75 15.08 22.59
N ALA A 235 4.80 15.04 21.25
CA ALA A 235 6.01 15.42 20.50
C ALA A 235 6.12 16.91 20.17
N SER A 236 5.06 17.71 20.34
CA SER A 236 5.07 19.17 20.05
C SER A 236 5.25 20.07 21.28
N GLY A 237 5.45 19.50 22.47
CA GLY A 237 5.44 20.21 23.75
C GLY A 237 6.79 20.54 24.36
N ASN A 238 7.94 20.31 23.70
CA ASN A 238 9.24 20.62 24.30
C ASN A 238 10.15 21.43 23.34
N GLY A 239 9.88 22.71 23.25
CA GLY A 239 10.71 23.63 22.46
C GLY A 239 10.39 25.08 22.74
N ARG A 240 10.42 25.49 24.02
CA ARG A 240 10.69 26.88 24.47
C ARG A 240 11.11 26.86 25.94
N GLY A 241 12.34 27.09 26.17
CA GLY A 241 12.98 27.40 27.41
C GLY A 241 14.39 27.88 27.11
#